data_f97a5e2ab2dd9b15914bc0a1159dccdd
#
_entry.id   f97a5e2ab2dd9b15914bc0a1159dccdd
#
_cell.length_a   1.000
_cell.length_b   1.000
_cell.length_c   1.000
_cell.angle_alpha   90.00
_cell.angle_beta   90.00
_cell.angle_gamma   90.00
#
_symmetry.space_group_name_H-M   'P 1'
#
loop_
_entity.id
_entity.type
_entity.pdbx_description
1 polymer ?
#
loop_
_entity_poly.entity_id
_entity_poly.type
_entity_poly.pdbx_seq_one_letter_code
_entity_poly.pdbx_strand_id
1 'polypeptide(L)'
;MRIFAAVDIGSNSVRIKMARVIRHRLETIHEDRVVTRLGESAFRFGTLSPEAMEESVKVLRRFYRDAQDIGVDQVRVVATSALRDAPNSAAFIAWVHSATGWKVETISGLEEGRLIHLGVLANTSLGASRALLIDLGGGSCELTLSEKGHIREMVSLPLGAVRLTEEFLPHDPPRSVEIQRLRKGIAEEIDRVSKQIAGAKVKNVLATSGTAAAISDAAQVVEPFGPRLRAGHVSRAAVVSFAGHLAKLDVKGRNKVPGIGPRRAEIIVAGAYVFAELMVRCNLPGFRYSPLGLRDGLLAQMLADHDQATVPRRQIEAERGDAILAMCKQYGVDLKRAEEVRRLAGQLFYQLRRVHTLPPEYEGWLFAAAMLHEVGTFINRSGRHRHTYYLIANSEIFGFAPEQRHIIAAVARYLGKTRPNPVDTPLKALNKVDEELVPKAVVLLRLAKAMSHGTDGNIVNVAAEVYREHVMLKLTAKAGADLEVWMLSKERAYFREVFGRELDIEAF
;
A
#
# COMPACT_ATOMS: atom_id res chain seq x y z
N MET A 1 -14.32 -16.27 -16.67
CA MET A 1 -14.73 -15.21 -15.73
C MET A 1 -13.81 -15.33 -14.54
N ARG A 2 -13.04 -14.30 -14.18
CA ARG A 2 -12.02 -14.39 -13.11
C ARG A 2 -12.62 -14.17 -11.74
N ILE A 3 -12.11 -14.94 -10.76
CA ILE A 3 -12.51 -14.85 -9.35
C ILE A 3 -11.25 -14.54 -8.52
N PHE A 4 -11.32 -13.49 -7.73
CA PHE A 4 -10.24 -13.07 -6.83
C PHE A 4 -10.63 -13.29 -5.37
N ALA A 5 -9.64 -13.60 -4.54
CA ALA A 5 -9.80 -13.66 -3.09
C ALA A 5 -8.79 -12.75 -2.38
N ALA A 6 -9.27 -12.00 -1.41
CA ALA A 6 -8.48 -11.21 -0.48
C ALA A 6 -8.61 -11.78 0.93
N VAL A 7 -7.47 -12.14 1.53
CA VAL A 7 -7.38 -12.64 2.91
C VAL A 7 -6.63 -11.61 3.76
N ASP A 8 -7.23 -11.23 4.88
CA ASP A 8 -6.69 -10.30 5.87
C ASP A 8 -6.45 -11.04 7.19
N ILE A 9 -5.20 -11.15 7.59
CA ILE A 9 -4.77 -11.72 8.87
C ILE A 9 -4.55 -10.55 9.84
N GLY A 10 -5.64 -10.15 10.50
CA GLY A 10 -5.62 -9.06 11.47
C GLY A 10 -5.31 -9.52 12.89
N SER A 11 -5.04 -8.57 13.79
CA SER A 11 -4.73 -8.85 15.21
C SER A 11 -5.89 -9.48 15.97
N ASN A 12 -7.15 -9.19 15.62
CA ASN A 12 -8.32 -9.76 16.28
C ASN A 12 -8.96 -10.92 15.51
N SER A 13 -8.90 -10.90 14.18
CA SER A 13 -9.64 -11.84 13.34
C SER A 13 -8.98 -12.05 11.99
N VAL A 14 -9.10 -13.27 11.47
CA VAL A 14 -8.79 -13.61 10.08
C VAL A 14 -10.06 -13.48 9.25
N ARG A 15 -9.95 -12.88 8.06
CA ARG A 15 -11.08 -12.56 7.19
C ARG A 15 -10.76 -12.94 5.74
N ILE A 16 -11.77 -13.39 5.01
CA ILE A 16 -11.68 -13.60 3.56
C ILE A 16 -12.82 -12.87 2.87
N LYS A 17 -12.57 -12.38 1.67
CA LYS A 17 -13.58 -11.88 0.75
C LYS A 17 -13.24 -12.35 -0.65
N MET A 18 -14.21 -12.97 -1.33
CA MET A 18 -14.06 -13.44 -2.70
C MET A 18 -15.00 -12.68 -3.61
N ALA A 19 -14.50 -12.26 -4.76
CA ALA A 19 -15.27 -11.48 -5.71
C ALA A 19 -15.00 -11.94 -7.14
N ARG A 20 -16.05 -11.91 -7.95
CA ARG A 20 -16.03 -12.24 -9.38
C ARG A 20 -15.91 -10.95 -10.19
N VAL A 21 -15.12 -11.01 -11.26
CA VAL A 21 -15.00 -9.89 -12.20
C VAL A 21 -16.12 -9.96 -13.24
N ILE A 22 -16.99 -8.94 -13.26
CA ILE A 22 -18.08 -8.79 -14.23
C ILE A 22 -18.00 -7.38 -14.83
N ARG A 23 -17.82 -7.27 -16.14
CA ARG A 23 -17.80 -5.99 -16.87
C ARG A 23 -16.95 -4.92 -16.17
N HIS A 24 -15.69 -5.22 -15.89
CA HIS A 24 -14.73 -4.32 -15.23
C HIS A 24 -15.08 -3.94 -13.77
N ARG A 25 -15.94 -4.70 -13.09
CA ARG A 25 -16.35 -4.48 -11.69
C ARG A 25 -16.22 -5.76 -10.90
N LEU A 26 -16.16 -5.61 -9.59
CA LEU A 26 -16.13 -6.72 -8.64
C LEU A 26 -17.53 -6.94 -8.05
N GLU A 27 -17.99 -8.18 -8.10
CA GLU A 27 -19.19 -8.65 -7.42
C GLU A 27 -18.78 -9.62 -6.32
N THR A 28 -19.09 -9.30 -5.06
CA THR A 28 -18.78 -10.16 -3.91
C THR A 28 -19.63 -11.43 -3.98
N ILE A 29 -18.99 -12.58 -3.94
CA ILE A 29 -19.66 -13.90 -4.00
C ILE A 29 -19.54 -14.67 -2.68
N HIS A 30 -18.52 -14.37 -1.87
CA HIS A 30 -18.33 -15.01 -0.56
C HIS A 30 -17.58 -14.05 0.39
N GLU A 31 -17.97 -14.08 1.65
CA GLU A 31 -17.30 -13.34 2.72
C GLU A 31 -17.41 -14.08 4.04
N ASP A 32 -16.27 -14.27 4.74
CA ASP A 32 -16.26 -14.90 6.06
C ASP A 32 -15.25 -14.21 6.99
N ARG A 33 -15.48 -14.39 8.30
CA ARG A 33 -14.67 -13.80 9.36
C ARG A 33 -14.67 -14.69 10.60
N VAL A 34 -13.47 -14.98 11.11
CA VAL A 34 -13.27 -15.72 12.36
C VAL A 34 -12.38 -14.94 13.30
N VAL A 35 -12.78 -14.86 14.57
CA VAL A 35 -11.97 -14.25 15.63
C VAL A 35 -10.95 -15.28 16.08
N THR A 36 -9.66 -14.98 15.92
CA THR A 36 -8.53 -15.84 16.30
C THR A 36 -7.64 -15.21 17.39
N ARG A 37 -7.82 -13.91 17.68
CA ARG A 37 -7.11 -13.15 18.71
C ARG A 37 -5.58 -13.23 18.61
N LEU A 38 -5.06 -13.35 17.40
CA LEU A 38 -3.63 -13.50 17.14
C LEU A 38 -2.77 -12.38 17.76
N GLY A 39 -3.32 -11.17 17.86
CA GLY A 39 -2.64 -10.01 18.44
C GLY A 39 -2.63 -9.94 19.95
N GLU A 40 -3.47 -10.69 20.66
CA GLU A 40 -3.59 -10.63 22.12
C GLU A 40 -2.25 -10.94 22.79
N SER A 41 -1.68 -12.11 22.48
CA SER A 41 -0.36 -12.50 22.99
C SER A 41 0.78 -11.62 22.47
N ALA A 42 0.71 -11.17 21.21
CA ALA A 42 1.72 -10.31 20.63
C ALA A 42 1.83 -8.95 21.34
N PHE A 43 0.69 -8.34 21.71
CA PHE A 43 0.69 -7.05 22.40
C PHE A 43 0.95 -7.16 23.89
N ARG A 44 0.57 -8.28 24.51
CA ARG A 44 0.77 -8.51 25.95
C ARG A 44 2.17 -9.04 26.29
N PHE A 45 2.70 -9.96 25.47
CA PHE A 45 3.95 -10.68 25.75
C PHE A 45 5.04 -10.45 24.70
N GLY A 46 4.76 -9.69 23.66
CA GLY A 46 5.70 -9.39 22.57
C GLY A 46 5.85 -10.50 21.52
N THR A 47 5.12 -11.63 21.64
CA THR A 47 5.22 -12.78 20.71
C THR A 47 3.86 -13.38 20.42
N LEU A 48 3.70 -14.00 19.24
CA LEU A 48 2.52 -14.81 18.93
C LEU A 48 2.53 -16.10 19.74
N SER A 49 1.42 -16.45 20.38
CA SER A 49 1.31 -17.74 21.07
C SER A 49 1.09 -18.91 20.12
N PRO A 50 1.60 -20.11 20.44
CA PRO A 50 1.40 -21.30 19.61
C PRO A 50 -0.08 -21.61 19.37
N GLU A 51 -0.93 -21.43 20.39
CA GLU A 51 -2.37 -21.71 20.34
C GLU A 51 -3.08 -20.76 19.36
N ALA A 52 -2.78 -19.44 19.42
CA ALA A 52 -3.36 -18.46 18.52
C ALA A 52 -2.87 -18.66 17.07
N MET A 53 -1.59 -19.07 16.90
CA MET A 53 -1.05 -19.44 15.58
C MET A 53 -1.79 -20.68 15.03
N GLU A 54 -1.95 -21.74 15.83
CA GLU A 54 -2.64 -22.97 15.42
C GLU A 54 -4.08 -22.69 15.01
N GLU A 55 -4.83 -21.92 15.81
CA GLU A 55 -6.21 -21.56 15.49
C GLU A 55 -6.30 -20.75 14.20
N SER A 56 -5.39 -19.80 14.01
CA SER A 56 -5.33 -19.01 12.77
C SER A 56 -5.01 -19.87 11.54
N VAL A 57 -4.10 -20.86 11.67
CA VAL A 57 -3.78 -21.79 10.58
C VAL A 57 -4.97 -22.70 10.26
N LYS A 58 -5.72 -23.18 11.27
CA LYS A 58 -6.97 -23.95 11.05
C LYS A 58 -7.98 -23.15 10.22
N VAL A 59 -8.16 -21.88 10.55
CA VAL A 59 -9.06 -20.97 9.81
C VAL A 59 -8.56 -20.77 8.38
N LEU A 60 -7.26 -20.52 8.18
CA LEU A 60 -6.68 -20.33 6.86
C LEU A 60 -6.77 -21.58 5.98
N ARG A 61 -6.63 -22.78 6.56
CA ARG A 61 -6.87 -24.04 5.84
C ARG A 61 -8.33 -24.19 5.40
N ARG A 62 -9.29 -23.74 6.20
CA ARG A 62 -10.69 -23.72 5.81
C ARG A 62 -10.90 -22.75 4.65
N PHE A 63 -10.42 -21.52 4.75
CA PHE A 63 -10.52 -20.53 3.69
C PHE A 63 -9.82 -20.96 2.39
N TYR A 64 -8.73 -21.73 2.51
CA TYR A 64 -8.07 -22.33 1.35
C TYR A 64 -9.00 -23.32 0.64
N ARG A 65 -9.68 -24.22 1.38
CA ARG A 65 -10.65 -25.15 0.79
C ARG A 65 -11.82 -24.43 0.14
N ASP A 66 -12.38 -23.43 0.84
CA ASP A 66 -13.49 -22.62 0.30
C ASP A 66 -13.07 -21.93 -1.01
N ALA A 67 -11.83 -21.44 -1.10
CA ALA A 67 -11.28 -20.82 -2.31
C ALA A 67 -11.10 -21.83 -3.46
N GLN A 68 -10.67 -23.06 -3.15
CA GLN A 68 -10.55 -24.14 -4.15
C GLN A 68 -11.93 -24.58 -4.67
N ASP A 69 -12.90 -24.76 -3.77
CA ASP A 69 -14.27 -25.20 -4.11
C ASP A 69 -15.00 -24.17 -4.98
N ILE A 70 -14.75 -22.87 -4.75
CA ILE A 70 -15.30 -21.76 -5.55
C ILE A 70 -14.55 -21.58 -6.89
N GLY A 71 -13.33 -22.12 -7.00
CA GLY A 71 -12.50 -21.99 -8.20
C GLY A 71 -11.84 -20.60 -8.30
N VAL A 72 -11.26 -20.11 -7.21
CA VAL A 72 -10.56 -18.82 -7.18
C VAL A 72 -9.29 -18.87 -8.03
N ASP A 73 -9.15 -17.92 -8.98
CA ASP A 73 -8.00 -17.86 -9.90
C ASP A 73 -6.76 -17.25 -9.24
N GLN A 74 -6.95 -16.28 -8.33
CA GLN A 74 -5.87 -15.58 -7.66
C GLN A 74 -6.24 -15.22 -6.22
N VAL A 75 -5.32 -15.48 -5.30
CA VAL A 75 -5.46 -15.14 -3.88
C VAL A 75 -4.35 -14.17 -3.47
N ARG A 76 -4.71 -13.14 -2.71
CA ARG A 76 -3.75 -12.27 -2.04
C ARG A 76 -3.99 -12.33 -0.53
N VAL A 77 -2.95 -12.69 0.22
CA VAL A 77 -3.01 -12.84 1.69
C VAL A 77 -2.11 -11.80 2.31
N VAL A 78 -2.69 -10.90 3.10
CA VAL A 78 -1.94 -9.89 3.83
C VAL A 78 -2.07 -10.08 5.33
N ALA A 79 -1.03 -9.68 6.05
CA ALA A 79 -1.00 -9.64 7.50
C ALA A 79 -0.64 -8.22 7.97
N THR A 80 -1.23 -7.81 9.09
CA THR A 80 -1.10 -6.45 9.61
C THR A 80 -0.36 -6.41 10.95
N SER A 81 -0.70 -5.52 11.86
CA SER A 81 0.12 -5.12 13.00
C SER A 81 0.59 -6.26 13.92
N ALA A 82 -0.21 -7.30 14.19
CA ALA A 82 0.24 -8.40 15.05
C ALA A 82 1.46 -9.14 14.48
N LEU A 83 1.46 -9.42 13.16
CA LEU A 83 2.60 -10.07 12.52
C LEU A 83 3.75 -9.09 12.26
N ARG A 84 3.45 -7.81 12.06
CA ARG A 84 4.45 -6.77 11.86
C ARG A 84 5.30 -6.57 13.12
N ASP A 85 4.68 -6.66 14.29
CA ASP A 85 5.32 -6.37 15.57
C ASP A 85 5.95 -7.61 16.23
N ALA A 86 5.49 -8.82 15.90
CA ALA A 86 5.95 -10.05 16.55
C ALA A 86 7.24 -10.61 15.90
N PRO A 87 8.34 -10.78 16.65
CA PRO A 87 9.61 -11.30 16.14
C PRO A 87 9.52 -12.75 15.65
N ASN A 88 8.55 -13.54 16.13
CA ASN A 88 8.32 -14.91 15.68
C ASN A 88 7.32 -15.03 14.51
N SER A 89 6.96 -13.92 13.85
CA SER A 89 6.04 -13.90 12.70
C SER A 89 6.51 -14.76 11.52
N ALA A 90 7.82 -14.87 11.30
CA ALA A 90 8.39 -15.71 10.23
C ALA A 90 8.01 -17.20 10.40
N ALA A 91 7.97 -17.71 11.61
CA ALA A 91 7.54 -19.09 11.89
C ALA A 91 6.06 -19.31 11.55
N PHE A 92 5.20 -18.37 11.88
CA PHE A 92 3.79 -18.40 11.51
C PHE A 92 3.59 -18.35 9.99
N ILE A 93 4.28 -17.44 9.30
CA ILE A 93 4.23 -17.31 7.83
C ILE A 93 4.66 -18.62 7.16
N ALA A 94 5.76 -19.22 7.61
CA ALA A 94 6.23 -20.52 7.11
C ALA A 94 5.20 -21.63 7.33
N TRP A 95 4.53 -21.65 8.49
CA TRP A 95 3.48 -22.62 8.80
C TRP A 95 2.26 -22.43 7.89
N VAL A 96 1.78 -21.19 7.68
CA VAL A 96 0.70 -20.91 6.73
C VAL A 96 1.05 -21.37 5.33
N HIS A 97 2.26 -21.07 4.86
CA HIS A 97 2.72 -21.50 3.55
C HIS A 97 2.75 -23.03 3.41
N SER A 98 3.30 -23.72 4.40
CA SER A 98 3.30 -25.20 4.43
C SER A 98 1.88 -25.80 4.43
N ALA A 99 0.92 -25.11 5.07
CA ALA A 99 -0.44 -25.61 5.27
C ALA A 99 -1.39 -25.34 4.09
N THR A 100 -1.12 -24.29 3.29
CA THR A 100 -2.03 -23.79 2.25
C THR A 100 -1.34 -23.49 0.92
N GLY A 101 -0.01 -23.42 0.86
CA GLY A 101 0.72 -22.91 -0.29
C GLY A 101 0.65 -21.39 -0.48
N TRP A 102 -0.14 -20.69 0.33
CA TRP A 102 -0.29 -19.24 0.22
C TRP A 102 0.94 -18.49 0.73
N LYS A 103 1.31 -17.45 -0.01
CA LYS A 103 2.33 -16.48 0.40
C LYS A 103 1.67 -15.38 1.23
N VAL A 104 2.07 -15.23 2.48
CA VAL A 104 1.60 -14.15 3.36
C VAL A 104 2.52 -12.94 3.20
N GLU A 105 1.94 -11.80 2.87
CA GLU A 105 2.61 -10.51 2.77
C GLU A 105 2.33 -9.68 4.04
N THR A 106 3.37 -9.37 4.83
CA THR A 106 3.22 -8.44 5.96
C THR A 106 3.30 -7.02 5.44
N ILE A 107 2.19 -6.28 5.49
CA ILE A 107 2.12 -4.91 4.99
C ILE A 107 2.34 -3.89 6.10
N SER A 108 2.88 -2.71 5.75
CA SER A 108 3.01 -1.59 6.67
C SER A 108 1.65 -0.97 7.00
N GLY A 109 1.57 -0.17 8.06
CA GLY A 109 0.35 0.58 8.38
C GLY A 109 0.00 1.62 7.33
N LEU A 110 1.00 2.19 6.64
CA LEU A 110 0.77 3.13 5.55
C LEU A 110 0.20 2.42 4.30
N GLU A 111 0.72 1.24 3.95
CA GLU A 111 0.15 0.44 2.85
C GLU A 111 -1.27 -0.06 3.20
N GLU A 112 -1.51 -0.41 4.47
CA GLU A 112 -2.84 -0.75 4.98
C GLU A 112 -3.81 0.42 4.76
N GLY A 113 -3.46 1.64 5.20
CA GLY A 113 -4.26 2.85 5.00
C GLY A 113 -4.49 3.19 3.52
N ARG A 114 -3.48 3.02 2.66
CA ARG A 114 -3.58 3.21 1.21
C ARG A 114 -4.58 2.24 0.58
N LEU A 115 -4.49 0.97 0.92
CA LEU A 115 -5.41 -0.05 0.40
C LEU A 115 -6.85 0.21 0.87
N ILE A 116 -7.05 0.61 2.12
CA ILE A 116 -8.38 1.00 2.62
C ILE A 116 -8.92 2.19 1.83
N HIS A 117 -8.11 3.23 1.61
CA HIS A 117 -8.47 4.38 0.79
C HIS A 117 -8.88 3.97 -0.63
N LEU A 118 -8.09 3.11 -1.28
CA LEU A 118 -8.41 2.56 -2.60
C LEU A 118 -9.75 1.80 -2.60
N GLY A 119 -9.99 0.96 -1.59
CA GLY A 119 -11.24 0.19 -1.45
C GLY A 119 -12.47 1.08 -1.29
N VAL A 120 -12.33 2.16 -0.53
CA VAL A 120 -13.40 3.15 -0.37
C VAL A 120 -13.65 3.91 -1.67
N LEU A 121 -12.60 4.40 -2.34
CA LEU A 121 -12.73 5.16 -3.59
C LEU A 121 -13.28 4.33 -4.75
N ALA A 122 -12.88 3.06 -4.85
CA ALA A 122 -13.35 2.18 -5.92
C ALA A 122 -14.89 1.98 -5.90
N ASN A 123 -15.51 2.19 -4.75
CA ASN A 123 -16.93 1.91 -4.53
C ASN A 123 -17.74 3.14 -4.11
N THR A 124 -17.10 4.25 -3.75
CA THR A 124 -17.77 5.44 -3.20
C THR A 124 -17.06 6.72 -3.64
N SER A 125 -17.82 7.73 -4.06
CA SER A 125 -17.25 9.05 -4.28
C SER A 125 -17.03 9.76 -2.94
N LEU A 126 -15.79 10.18 -2.66
CA LEU A 126 -15.46 11.03 -1.51
C LEU A 126 -15.82 12.51 -1.76
N GLY A 127 -16.27 12.84 -2.97
CA GLY A 127 -16.56 14.19 -3.38
C GLY A 127 -15.30 15.05 -3.62
N ALA A 128 -15.51 16.32 -3.99
CA ALA A 128 -14.41 17.26 -4.23
C ALA A 128 -13.82 17.86 -2.94
N SER A 129 -14.46 17.64 -1.77
CA SER A 129 -14.02 18.17 -0.48
C SER A 129 -13.02 17.25 0.22
N ARG A 130 -12.29 17.82 1.18
CA ARG A 130 -11.41 17.05 2.05
C ARG A 130 -12.20 16.05 2.89
N ALA A 131 -11.71 14.82 2.93
CA ALA A 131 -12.25 13.73 3.71
C ALA A 131 -11.16 13.12 4.60
N LEU A 132 -11.53 12.69 5.81
CA LEU A 132 -10.69 11.90 6.69
C LEU A 132 -11.24 10.48 6.75
N LEU A 133 -10.43 9.50 6.41
CA LEU A 133 -10.71 8.09 6.64
C LEU A 133 -10.03 7.67 7.94
N ILE A 134 -10.78 6.98 8.79
CA ILE A 134 -10.32 6.42 10.06
C ILE A 134 -10.56 4.92 10.01
N ASP A 135 -9.49 4.12 10.00
CA ASP A 135 -9.58 2.68 10.19
C ASP A 135 -9.00 2.29 11.55
N LEU A 136 -9.85 1.86 12.46
CA LEU A 136 -9.43 1.40 13.77
C LEU A 136 -9.41 -0.13 13.80
N GLY A 137 -8.22 -0.69 13.61
CA GLY A 137 -7.97 -2.12 13.67
C GLY A 137 -7.80 -2.67 15.09
N GLY A 138 -7.26 -3.90 15.15
CA GLY A 138 -6.93 -4.53 16.44
C GLY A 138 -5.63 -4.01 17.05
N GLY A 139 -4.63 -3.70 16.24
CA GLY A 139 -3.32 -3.28 16.74
C GLY A 139 -2.90 -1.87 16.33
N SER A 140 -3.52 -1.27 15.32
CA SER A 140 -3.22 0.08 14.84
C SER A 140 -4.48 0.85 14.48
N CYS A 141 -4.32 2.15 14.23
CA CYS A 141 -5.35 3.06 13.72
C CYS A 141 -4.74 3.88 12.59
N GLU A 142 -5.27 3.71 11.38
CA GLU A 142 -4.86 4.42 10.19
C GLU A 142 -5.74 5.67 9.99
N LEU A 143 -5.09 6.82 9.83
CA LEU A 143 -5.72 8.10 9.53
C LEU A 143 -5.25 8.56 8.15
N THR A 144 -6.17 8.65 7.19
CA THR A 144 -5.87 9.07 5.82
C THR A 144 -6.64 10.32 5.46
N LEU A 145 -5.93 11.43 5.25
CA LEU A 145 -6.48 12.67 4.74
C LEU A 145 -6.51 12.62 3.21
N SER A 146 -7.70 12.64 2.64
CA SER A 146 -7.94 12.60 1.20
C SER A 146 -8.51 13.93 0.70
N GLU A 147 -8.04 14.40 -0.45
CA GLU A 147 -8.57 15.56 -1.15
C GLU A 147 -8.74 15.26 -2.63
N LYS A 148 -9.94 15.37 -3.15
CA LYS A 148 -10.27 15.07 -4.56
C LYS A 148 -9.87 13.63 -4.98
N GLY A 149 -9.91 12.68 -4.03
CA GLY A 149 -9.50 11.29 -4.26
C GLY A 149 -7.99 11.02 -4.15
N HIS A 150 -7.16 12.03 -3.91
CA HIS A 150 -5.72 11.87 -3.69
C HIS A 150 -5.39 11.86 -2.20
N ILE A 151 -4.51 10.95 -1.79
CA ILE A 151 -3.96 10.94 -0.43
C ILE A 151 -3.06 12.17 -0.28
N ARG A 152 -3.34 13.02 0.71
CA ARG A 152 -2.50 14.17 1.07
C ARG A 152 -1.58 13.86 2.22
N GLU A 153 -2.11 13.15 3.19
CA GLU A 153 -1.39 12.77 4.40
C GLU A 153 -1.94 11.44 4.89
N MET A 154 -1.08 10.66 5.46
CA MET A 154 -1.45 9.38 6.05
C MET A 154 -0.53 9.06 7.22
N VAL A 155 -1.11 8.53 8.28
CA VAL A 155 -0.38 8.09 9.46
C VAL A 155 -1.01 6.81 9.99
N SER A 156 -0.18 5.92 10.51
CA SER A 156 -0.59 4.75 11.27
C SER A 156 -0.13 4.94 12.72
N LEU A 157 -1.07 4.93 13.64
CA LEU A 157 -0.84 5.09 15.08
C LEU A 157 -1.01 3.75 15.81
N PRO A 158 -0.24 3.45 16.87
CA PRO A 158 -0.35 2.20 17.63
C PRO A 158 -1.58 2.19 18.57
N LEU A 159 -2.74 2.60 18.04
CA LEU A 159 -3.98 2.81 18.79
C LEU A 159 -5.03 1.72 18.53
N GLY A 160 -4.61 0.49 18.24
CA GLY A 160 -5.55 -0.60 17.98
C GLY A 160 -6.32 -1.05 19.24
N ALA A 161 -7.58 -1.46 19.03
CA ALA A 161 -8.49 -1.81 20.13
C ALA A 161 -8.01 -3.01 20.97
N VAL A 162 -7.38 -4.02 20.37
CA VAL A 162 -6.80 -5.18 21.11
C VAL A 162 -5.56 -4.72 21.87
N ARG A 163 -4.62 -4.03 21.19
CA ARG A 163 -3.40 -3.51 21.81
C ARG A 163 -3.69 -2.72 23.09
N LEU A 164 -4.57 -1.72 22.96
CA LEU A 164 -4.91 -0.85 24.08
C LEU A 164 -5.66 -1.57 25.20
N THR A 165 -6.46 -2.57 24.87
CA THR A 165 -7.13 -3.38 25.89
C THR A 165 -6.12 -4.18 26.70
N GLU A 166 -5.18 -4.87 26.04
CA GLU A 166 -4.13 -5.66 26.69
C GLU A 166 -3.18 -4.80 27.54
N GLU A 167 -2.89 -3.58 27.06
CA GLU A 167 -1.94 -2.69 27.75
C GLU A 167 -2.57 -1.97 28.95
N PHE A 168 -3.82 -1.51 28.84
CA PHE A 168 -4.39 -0.58 29.82
C PHE A 168 -5.57 -1.13 30.64
N LEU A 169 -6.27 -2.19 30.18
CA LEU A 169 -7.55 -2.62 30.77
C LEU A 169 -7.51 -4.06 31.33
N PRO A 170 -6.71 -4.35 32.37
CA PRO A 170 -6.60 -5.70 32.93
C PRO A 170 -7.84 -6.12 33.75
N HIS A 171 -8.75 -5.21 34.11
CA HIS A 171 -9.95 -5.52 34.87
C HIS A 171 -11.24 -5.37 34.07
N ASP A 172 -12.27 -6.13 34.43
CA ASP A 172 -13.59 -6.08 33.81
C ASP A 172 -14.71 -6.02 34.88
N PRO A 173 -15.48 -4.91 34.99
CA PRO A 173 -15.34 -3.69 34.25
C PRO A 173 -14.04 -2.93 34.56
N PRO A 174 -13.58 -2.09 33.61
CA PRO A 174 -12.35 -1.31 33.81
C PRO A 174 -12.45 -0.35 34.99
N ARG A 175 -11.37 -0.19 35.74
CA ARG A 175 -11.29 0.76 36.86
C ARG A 175 -11.10 2.19 36.35
N SER A 176 -11.57 3.18 37.10
CA SER A 176 -11.46 4.59 36.72
C SER A 176 -10.00 5.03 36.41
N VAL A 177 -9.02 4.51 37.17
CA VAL A 177 -7.59 4.80 36.99
C VAL A 177 -7.06 4.21 35.66
N GLU A 178 -7.57 3.06 35.24
CA GLU A 178 -7.21 2.41 33.98
C GLU A 178 -7.73 3.20 32.78
N ILE A 179 -8.98 3.64 32.87
CA ILE A 179 -9.59 4.53 31.87
C ILE A 179 -8.81 5.85 31.76
N GLN A 180 -8.37 6.43 32.88
CA GLN A 180 -7.55 7.65 32.85
C GLN A 180 -6.20 7.42 32.15
N ARG A 181 -5.51 6.30 32.43
CA ARG A 181 -4.26 5.92 31.79
C ARG A 181 -4.46 5.65 30.30
N LEU A 182 -5.47 4.89 29.94
CA LEU A 182 -5.85 4.62 28.55
C LEU A 182 -6.07 5.94 27.78
N ARG A 183 -6.90 6.84 28.30
CA ARG A 183 -7.16 8.13 27.66
C ARG A 183 -5.91 8.99 27.51
N LYS A 184 -5.02 8.96 28.51
CA LYS A 184 -3.74 9.68 28.45
C LYS A 184 -2.85 9.11 27.35
N GLY A 185 -2.67 7.78 27.26
CA GLY A 185 -1.88 7.15 26.19
C GLY A 185 -2.44 7.42 24.80
N ILE A 186 -3.77 7.32 24.61
CA ILE A 186 -4.43 7.67 23.35
C ILE A 186 -4.16 9.14 23.00
N ALA A 187 -4.27 10.03 23.98
CA ALA A 187 -4.07 11.46 23.80
C ALA A 187 -2.66 11.79 23.30
N GLU A 188 -1.63 11.20 23.90
CA GLU A 188 -0.23 11.41 23.55
C GLU A 188 0.03 11.03 22.08
N GLU A 189 -0.54 9.94 21.60
CA GLU A 189 -0.41 9.53 20.20
C GLU A 189 -1.18 10.46 19.23
N ILE A 190 -2.41 10.81 19.56
CA ILE A 190 -3.24 11.69 18.70
C ILE A 190 -2.67 13.10 18.64
N ASP A 191 -2.09 13.62 19.71
CA ASP A 191 -1.56 15.00 19.75
C ASP A 191 -0.42 15.22 18.75
N ARG A 192 0.27 14.17 18.32
CA ARG A 192 1.30 14.24 17.26
C ARG A 192 0.74 14.70 15.92
N VAL A 193 -0.53 14.43 15.65
CA VAL A 193 -1.21 14.67 14.35
C VAL A 193 -2.43 15.59 14.47
N SER A 194 -2.91 15.87 15.68
CA SER A 194 -4.17 16.56 15.93
C SER A 194 -4.25 17.95 15.30
N LYS A 195 -3.17 18.74 15.41
CA LYS A 195 -3.09 20.10 14.85
C LYS A 195 -3.22 20.11 13.34
N GLN A 196 -2.61 19.13 12.68
CA GLN A 196 -2.59 18.96 11.23
C GLN A 196 -3.97 18.57 10.71
N ILE A 197 -4.62 17.59 11.36
CA ILE A 197 -5.96 17.14 11.01
C ILE A 197 -7.00 18.25 11.27
N ALA A 198 -6.94 18.92 12.42
CA ALA A 198 -7.85 20.04 12.73
C ALA A 198 -7.69 21.19 11.74
N GLY A 199 -6.42 21.53 11.36
CA GLY A 199 -6.09 22.55 10.36
C GLY A 199 -6.58 22.22 8.95
N ALA A 200 -6.77 20.96 8.63
CA ALA A 200 -7.26 20.51 7.34
C ALA A 200 -8.76 20.85 7.10
N LYS A 201 -9.50 21.24 8.14
CA LYS A 201 -10.95 21.62 8.07
C LYS A 201 -11.78 20.56 7.33
N VAL A 202 -11.65 19.30 7.77
CA VAL A 202 -12.31 18.15 7.17
C VAL A 202 -13.82 18.28 7.27
N LYS A 203 -14.54 18.09 6.16
CA LYS A 203 -16.02 18.12 6.12
C LYS A 203 -16.62 16.72 6.21
N ASN A 204 -15.95 15.73 5.64
CA ASN A 204 -16.41 14.35 5.60
C ASN A 204 -15.46 13.47 6.41
N VAL A 205 -15.98 12.80 7.45
CA VAL A 205 -15.24 11.81 8.22
C VAL A 205 -15.89 10.45 7.98
N LEU A 206 -15.10 9.51 7.44
CA LEU A 206 -15.51 8.14 7.22
C LEU A 206 -14.74 7.24 8.18
N ALA A 207 -15.44 6.35 8.86
CA ALA A 207 -14.81 5.35 9.71
C ALA A 207 -15.12 3.96 9.19
N THR A 208 -14.08 3.14 9.11
CA THR A 208 -14.15 1.74 8.68
C THR A 208 -13.90 0.82 9.86
N SER A 209 -13.88 -0.47 9.64
CA SER A 209 -13.64 -1.49 10.67
C SER A 209 -14.84 -1.83 11.56
N GLY A 210 -14.61 -2.84 12.38
CA GLY A 210 -15.70 -3.36 13.19
C GLY A 210 -15.99 -2.58 14.46
N THR A 211 -15.08 -1.74 14.95
CA THR A 211 -15.37 -0.84 16.08
C THR A 211 -16.30 0.29 15.61
N ALA A 212 -16.01 0.88 14.45
CA ALA A 212 -16.87 1.88 13.84
C ALA A 212 -18.27 1.33 13.51
N ALA A 213 -18.35 0.09 12.98
CA ALA A 213 -19.61 -0.61 12.76
C ALA A 213 -20.42 -0.74 14.04
N ALA A 214 -19.81 -1.28 15.11
CA ALA A 214 -20.47 -1.50 16.39
C ALA A 214 -21.00 -0.20 17.02
N ILE A 215 -20.20 0.88 16.96
CA ILE A 215 -20.62 2.20 17.45
C ILE A 215 -21.79 2.75 16.59
N SER A 216 -21.70 2.59 15.27
CA SER A 216 -22.74 3.04 14.34
C SER A 216 -24.04 2.29 14.57
N ASP A 217 -24.00 0.97 14.72
CA ASP A 217 -25.19 0.14 14.97
C ASP A 217 -25.82 0.46 16.31
N ALA A 218 -25.02 0.60 17.36
CA ALA A 218 -25.50 0.97 18.69
C ALA A 218 -26.15 2.36 18.71
N ALA A 219 -25.56 3.33 18.03
CA ALA A 219 -26.08 4.70 17.96
C ALA A 219 -27.45 4.80 17.24
N GLN A 220 -27.84 3.80 16.43
CA GLN A 220 -29.15 3.77 15.78
C GLN A 220 -30.28 3.26 16.67
N VAL A 221 -29.95 2.46 17.70
CA VAL A 221 -30.94 1.71 18.50
C VAL A 221 -31.09 2.24 19.93
N VAL A 222 -30.06 2.88 20.49
CA VAL A 222 -30.03 3.26 21.92
C VAL A 222 -30.25 4.75 22.06
N GLU A 223 -31.41 5.13 22.61
CA GLU A 223 -31.86 6.53 22.77
C GLU A 223 -30.95 7.47 23.61
N PRO A 224 -30.14 7.07 24.59
CA PRO A 224 -29.40 8.06 25.37
C PRO A 224 -28.23 8.71 24.60
N PHE A 225 -27.93 8.30 23.38
CA PHE A 225 -26.74 8.74 22.63
C PHE A 225 -26.98 9.94 21.68
N GLY A 226 -28.08 10.61 21.80
CA GLY A 226 -28.37 11.87 21.09
C GLY A 226 -29.43 11.74 19.99
N PRO A 227 -29.82 12.87 19.35
CA PRO A 227 -30.86 12.86 18.35
C PRO A 227 -30.49 11.97 17.16
N ARG A 228 -31.48 11.27 16.62
CA ARG A 228 -31.34 10.45 15.39
C ARG A 228 -30.72 11.28 14.28
N LEU A 229 -29.44 11.11 14.03
CA LEU A 229 -28.78 11.67 12.88
C LEU A 229 -29.13 10.85 11.63
N ARG A 230 -28.88 11.43 10.44
CA ARG A 230 -29.06 10.74 9.15
C ARG A 230 -28.41 9.36 9.21
N ALA A 231 -29.07 8.35 8.64
CA ALA A 231 -28.63 6.97 8.66
C ALA A 231 -27.11 6.81 8.45
N GLY A 232 -26.46 6.11 9.38
CA GLY A 232 -25.03 5.86 9.38
C GLY A 232 -24.12 6.97 9.92
N HIS A 233 -24.66 8.12 10.39
CA HIS A 233 -23.88 9.18 11.03
C HIS A 233 -23.90 9.04 12.56
N VAL A 234 -22.71 9.14 13.17
CA VAL A 234 -22.53 9.15 14.63
C VAL A 234 -21.90 10.49 15.02
N SER A 235 -22.56 11.27 15.88
CA SER A 235 -22.04 12.56 16.34
C SER A 235 -20.91 12.38 17.36
N ARG A 236 -20.05 13.40 17.49
CA ARG A 236 -19.03 13.46 18.55
C ARG A 236 -19.62 13.23 19.94
N ALA A 237 -20.74 13.88 20.24
CA ALA A 237 -21.40 13.75 21.54
C ALA A 237 -21.85 12.30 21.79
N ALA A 238 -22.42 11.64 20.77
CA ALA A 238 -22.84 10.25 20.86
C ALA A 238 -21.64 9.31 21.13
N VAL A 239 -20.52 9.49 20.41
CA VAL A 239 -19.31 8.69 20.60
C VAL A 239 -18.75 8.83 22.01
N VAL A 240 -18.63 10.06 22.51
CA VAL A 240 -18.11 10.35 23.86
C VAL A 240 -19.01 9.75 24.95
N SER A 241 -20.33 9.94 24.83
CA SER A 241 -21.29 9.37 25.76
C SER A 241 -21.25 7.84 25.74
N PHE A 242 -21.17 7.25 24.57
CA PHE A 242 -21.10 5.80 24.39
C PHE A 242 -19.86 5.18 25.02
N ALA A 243 -18.67 5.76 24.82
CA ALA A 243 -17.44 5.31 25.44
C ALA A 243 -17.54 5.29 26.98
N GLY A 244 -18.09 6.38 27.56
CA GLY A 244 -18.32 6.46 29.01
C GLY A 244 -19.35 5.45 29.55
N HIS A 245 -20.37 5.12 28.75
CA HIS A 245 -21.37 4.10 29.10
C HIS A 245 -20.76 2.71 29.09
N LEU A 246 -20.05 2.34 28.04
CA LEU A 246 -19.42 1.02 27.91
C LEU A 246 -18.39 0.72 28.99
N ALA A 247 -17.67 1.72 29.46
CA ALA A 247 -16.68 1.58 30.52
C ALA A 247 -17.28 1.20 31.87
N LYS A 248 -18.58 1.43 32.08
CA LYS A 248 -19.30 1.06 33.31
C LYS A 248 -19.84 -0.36 33.29
N LEU A 249 -19.86 -1.01 32.14
CA LEU A 249 -20.40 -2.34 31.95
C LEU A 249 -19.27 -3.39 31.97
N ASP A 250 -19.55 -4.56 32.51
CA ASP A 250 -18.73 -5.75 32.30
C ASP A 250 -18.93 -6.34 30.87
N VAL A 251 -18.17 -7.35 30.50
CA VAL A 251 -18.29 -8.03 29.19
C VAL A 251 -19.72 -8.55 28.96
N LYS A 252 -20.38 -9.10 30.00
CA LYS A 252 -21.76 -9.61 29.87
C LYS A 252 -22.75 -8.50 29.61
N GLY A 253 -22.58 -7.35 30.25
CA GLY A 253 -23.39 -6.16 30.02
C GLY A 253 -23.16 -5.59 28.62
N ARG A 254 -21.90 -5.48 28.19
CA ARG A 254 -21.54 -5.02 26.85
C ARG A 254 -22.07 -5.93 25.72
N ASN A 255 -22.11 -7.24 25.94
CA ASN A 255 -22.72 -8.20 25.00
C ASN A 255 -24.21 -7.96 24.75
N LYS A 256 -24.92 -7.33 25.71
CA LYS A 256 -26.34 -7.01 25.57
C LYS A 256 -26.58 -5.69 24.84
N VAL A 257 -25.55 -4.89 24.64
CA VAL A 257 -25.68 -3.63 23.90
C VAL A 257 -25.85 -3.94 22.43
N PRO A 258 -26.94 -3.47 21.78
CA PRO A 258 -27.17 -3.68 20.35
C PRO A 258 -25.97 -3.25 19.50
N GLY A 259 -25.60 -4.06 18.51
CA GLY A 259 -24.46 -3.80 17.62
C GLY A 259 -23.09 -4.27 18.13
N ILE A 260 -22.91 -4.55 19.44
CA ILE A 260 -21.59 -4.97 19.95
C ILE A 260 -21.37 -6.47 19.80
N GLY A 261 -22.19 -7.28 20.43
CA GLY A 261 -22.08 -8.74 20.41
C GLY A 261 -20.77 -9.31 20.99
N PRO A 262 -20.69 -10.65 21.18
CA PRO A 262 -19.59 -11.31 21.89
C PRO A 262 -18.20 -11.14 21.24
N ARG A 263 -18.15 -10.93 19.95
CA ARG A 263 -16.88 -10.77 19.19
C ARG A 263 -16.15 -9.46 19.48
N ARG A 264 -16.83 -8.49 20.15
CA ARG A 264 -16.31 -7.13 20.36
C ARG A 264 -16.35 -6.67 21.82
N ALA A 265 -17.18 -7.28 22.66
CA ALA A 265 -17.44 -6.82 24.01
C ALA A 265 -16.17 -6.64 24.85
N GLU A 266 -15.14 -7.43 24.60
CA GLU A 266 -13.87 -7.37 25.33
C GLU A 266 -13.05 -6.12 24.97
N ILE A 267 -13.01 -5.74 23.67
CA ILE A 267 -12.11 -4.71 23.13
C ILE A 267 -12.81 -3.39 22.81
N ILE A 268 -14.14 -3.34 22.89
CA ILE A 268 -14.91 -2.18 22.44
C ILE A 268 -14.68 -0.91 23.27
N VAL A 269 -14.36 -1.06 24.56
CA VAL A 269 -14.12 0.08 25.45
C VAL A 269 -12.93 0.89 24.95
N ALA A 270 -11.79 0.23 24.74
CA ALA A 270 -10.58 0.87 24.22
C ALA A 270 -10.84 1.51 22.85
N GLY A 271 -11.49 0.79 21.93
CA GLY A 271 -11.81 1.32 20.60
C GLY A 271 -12.77 2.53 20.62
N ALA A 272 -13.76 2.52 21.52
CA ALA A 272 -14.68 3.65 21.68
C ALA A 272 -13.96 4.92 22.20
N TYR A 273 -13.00 4.76 23.13
CA TYR A 273 -12.20 5.86 23.62
C TYR A 273 -11.24 6.42 22.55
N VAL A 274 -10.69 5.58 21.65
CA VAL A 274 -9.90 6.09 20.51
C VAL A 274 -10.77 7.00 19.63
N PHE A 275 -11.97 6.56 19.26
CA PHE A 275 -12.89 7.41 18.50
C PHE A 275 -13.28 8.68 19.27
N ALA A 276 -13.57 8.59 20.58
CA ALA A 276 -13.94 9.75 21.40
C ALA A 276 -12.80 10.79 21.44
N GLU A 277 -11.56 10.36 21.69
CA GLU A 277 -10.40 11.26 21.73
C GLU A 277 -10.09 11.85 20.34
N LEU A 278 -10.19 11.08 19.26
CA LEU A 278 -10.05 11.59 17.90
C LEU A 278 -11.08 12.69 17.59
N MET A 279 -12.36 12.44 17.92
CA MET A 279 -13.42 13.43 17.67
C MET A 279 -13.18 14.73 18.46
N VAL A 280 -12.71 14.64 19.69
CA VAL A 280 -12.48 15.81 20.55
C VAL A 280 -11.20 16.55 20.14
N ARG A 281 -10.06 15.85 20.03
CA ARG A 281 -8.74 16.48 19.83
C ARG A 281 -8.51 16.99 18.42
N CYS A 282 -9.07 16.30 17.42
CA CYS A 282 -9.01 16.75 16.02
C CYS A 282 -10.18 17.65 15.64
N ASN A 283 -11.03 18.04 16.61
CA ASN A 283 -12.23 18.86 16.41
C ASN A 283 -13.15 18.35 15.29
N LEU A 284 -13.39 17.03 15.26
CA LEU A 284 -14.24 16.38 14.27
C LEU A 284 -15.70 16.39 14.73
N PRO A 285 -16.69 16.57 13.83
CA PRO A 285 -18.10 16.64 14.20
C PRO A 285 -18.70 15.27 14.56
N GLY A 286 -18.06 14.20 14.12
CA GLY A 286 -18.51 12.83 14.19
C GLY A 286 -18.00 12.08 12.97
N PHE A 287 -18.54 10.88 12.71
CA PHE A 287 -18.16 10.09 11.54
C PHE A 287 -19.38 9.42 10.89
N ARG A 288 -19.20 8.99 9.64
CA ARG A 288 -20.09 8.06 8.94
C ARG A 288 -19.38 6.72 8.79
N TYR A 289 -20.07 5.64 9.13
CA TYR A 289 -19.56 4.30 8.93
C TYR A 289 -19.53 3.92 7.44
N SER A 290 -18.46 3.25 7.03
CA SER A 290 -18.31 2.61 5.73
C SER A 290 -17.98 1.12 5.92
N PRO A 291 -18.72 0.20 5.26
CA PRO A 291 -18.43 -1.23 5.33
C PRO A 291 -17.20 -1.66 4.51
N LEU A 292 -16.69 -0.74 3.70
CA LEU A 292 -15.53 -0.97 2.84
C LEU A 292 -14.24 -0.86 3.65
N GLY A 293 -13.22 -1.65 3.30
CA GLY A 293 -11.96 -1.67 4.04
C GLY A 293 -10.82 -2.33 3.27
N LEU A 294 -9.84 -2.87 4.01
CA LEU A 294 -8.61 -3.44 3.47
C LEU A 294 -8.85 -4.50 2.38
N ARG A 295 -9.79 -5.44 2.59
CA ARG A 295 -10.09 -6.49 1.60
C ARG A 295 -10.66 -5.94 0.31
N ASP A 296 -11.46 -4.87 0.38
CA ASP A 296 -12.01 -4.19 -0.80
C ASP A 296 -10.87 -3.50 -1.59
N GLY A 297 -9.89 -2.94 -0.89
CA GLY A 297 -8.70 -2.36 -1.50
C GLY A 297 -7.81 -3.40 -2.18
N LEU A 298 -7.60 -4.56 -1.52
CA LEU A 298 -6.85 -5.66 -2.12
C LEU A 298 -7.51 -6.17 -3.41
N LEU A 299 -8.82 -6.38 -3.38
CA LEU A 299 -9.58 -6.81 -4.55
C LEU A 299 -9.57 -5.74 -5.65
N ALA A 300 -9.67 -4.45 -5.30
CA ALA A 300 -9.57 -3.35 -6.25
C ALA A 300 -8.17 -3.28 -6.89
N GLN A 301 -7.10 -3.53 -6.11
CA GLN A 301 -5.74 -3.62 -6.63
C GLN A 301 -5.59 -4.80 -7.60
N MET A 302 -6.09 -5.99 -7.24
CA MET A 302 -6.05 -7.18 -8.10
C MET A 302 -6.82 -6.96 -9.40
N LEU A 303 -7.97 -6.29 -9.34
CA LEU A 303 -8.73 -5.91 -10.53
C LEU A 303 -7.94 -4.95 -11.42
N ALA A 304 -7.30 -3.94 -10.84
CA ALA A 304 -6.48 -2.98 -11.57
C ALA A 304 -5.25 -3.62 -12.23
N ASP A 305 -4.65 -4.59 -11.57
CA ASP A 305 -3.51 -5.34 -12.11
C ASP A 305 -3.94 -6.25 -13.29
N HIS A 306 -5.18 -6.73 -13.26
CA HIS A 306 -5.73 -7.59 -14.30
C HIS A 306 -6.32 -6.81 -15.50
N ASP A 307 -6.92 -5.64 -15.26
CA ASP A 307 -7.71 -4.90 -16.24
C ASP A 307 -7.35 -3.42 -16.23
N GLN A 308 -6.73 -2.97 -17.31
CA GLN A 308 -6.22 -1.60 -17.47
C GLN A 308 -7.32 -0.55 -17.65
N ALA A 309 -8.54 -0.94 -18.01
CA ALA A 309 -9.64 -0.01 -18.27
C ALA A 309 -10.39 0.44 -17.01
N THR A 310 -10.02 -0.08 -15.84
CA THR A 310 -10.75 0.11 -14.58
C THR A 310 -10.48 1.46 -13.90
N VAL A 311 -11.45 1.93 -13.11
CA VAL A 311 -11.28 3.14 -12.27
C VAL A 311 -10.16 2.94 -11.22
N PRO A 312 -10.05 1.80 -10.51
CA PRO A 312 -8.94 1.55 -9.61
C PRO A 312 -7.56 1.67 -10.27
N ARG A 313 -7.41 1.23 -11.53
CA ARG A 313 -6.14 1.35 -12.26
C ARG A 313 -5.68 2.80 -12.41
N ARG A 314 -6.59 3.69 -12.82
CA ARG A 314 -6.30 5.13 -12.96
C ARG A 314 -5.91 5.75 -11.62
N GLN A 315 -6.59 5.34 -10.56
CA GLN A 315 -6.29 5.81 -9.21
C GLN A 315 -4.89 5.38 -8.75
N ILE A 316 -4.53 4.11 -8.94
CA ILE A 316 -3.20 3.58 -8.59
C ILE A 316 -2.10 4.27 -9.41
N GLU A 317 -2.34 4.53 -10.68
CA GLU A 317 -1.37 5.27 -11.52
C GLU A 317 -1.14 6.69 -11.03
N ALA A 318 -2.20 7.37 -10.59
CA ALA A 318 -2.09 8.69 -9.98
C ALA A 318 -1.32 8.63 -8.65
N GLU A 319 -1.63 7.66 -7.78
CA GLU A 319 -0.91 7.44 -6.50
C GLU A 319 0.58 7.13 -6.74
N ARG A 320 0.91 6.30 -7.73
CA ARG A 320 2.29 6.01 -8.15
C ARG A 320 3.03 7.28 -8.56
N GLY A 321 2.39 8.11 -9.39
CA GLY A 321 2.94 9.39 -9.82
C GLY A 321 3.22 10.34 -8.65
N ASP A 322 2.25 10.50 -7.77
CA ASP A 322 2.38 11.34 -6.57
C ASP A 322 3.50 10.84 -5.64
N ALA A 323 3.59 9.53 -5.41
CA ALA A 323 4.63 8.91 -4.58
C ALA A 323 6.04 9.09 -5.15
N ILE A 324 6.20 8.89 -6.46
CA ILE A 324 7.47 9.13 -7.16
C ILE A 324 7.89 10.60 -7.02
N LEU A 325 6.97 11.55 -7.29
CA LEU A 325 7.25 12.98 -7.16
C LEU A 325 7.58 13.39 -5.74
N ALA A 326 6.90 12.82 -4.74
CA ALA A 326 7.20 13.05 -3.33
C ALA A 326 8.62 12.59 -2.99
N MET A 327 9.01 11.39 -3.43
CA MET A 327 10.35 10.84 -3.23
C MET A 327 11.43 11.67 -3.96
N CYS A 328 11.18 12.11 -5.20
CA CYS A 328 12.08 12.99 -5.92
C CYS A 328 12.32 14.30 -5.15
N LYS A 329 11.26 14.93 -4.63
CA LYS A 329 11.36 16.16 -3.84
C LYS A 329 12.12 15.94 -2.53
N GLN A 330 11.82 14.85 -1.83
CA GLN A 330 12.48 14.49 -0.57
C GLN A 330 13.99 14.36 -0.71
N TYR A 331 14.45 13.78 -1.81
CA TYR A 331 15.87 13.53 -2.08
C TYR A 331 16.52 14.57 -3.03
N GLY A 332 15.84 15.68 -3.30
CA GLY A 332 16.41 16.78 -4.07
C GLY A 332 16.76 16.44 -5.53
N VAL A 333 15.97 15.56 -6.17
CA VAL A 333 16.16 15.20 -7.57
C VAL A 333 15.80 16.38 -8.48
N ASP A 334 16.63 16.65 -9.50
CA ASP A 334 16.28 17.56 -10.58
C ASP A 334 15.14 16.97 -11.42
N LEU A 335 13.91 17.46 -11.15
CA LEU A 335 12.70 16.96 -11.78
C LEU A 335 12.70 17.17 -13.29
N LYS A 336 13.28 18.28 -13.78
CA LYS A 336 13.32 18.59 -15.21
C LYS A 336 14.15 17.54 -15.98
N ARG A 337 15.30 17.23 -15.43
CA ARG A 337 16.21 16.23 -16.00
C ARG A 337 15.66 14.80 -15.86
N ALA A 338 15.08 14.46 -14.72
CA ALA A 338 14.45 13.16 -14.51
C ALA A 338 13.28 12.92 -15.47
N GLU A 339 12.46 13.94 -15.70
CA GLU A 339 11.34 13.89 -16.65
C GLU A 339 11.80 13.73 -18.09
N GLU A 340 12.92 14.36 -18.46
CA GLU A 340 13.52 14.15 -19.79
C GLU A 340 13.98 12.69 -19.98
N VAL A 341 14.68 12.11 -19.00
CA VAL A 341 15.07 10.70 -19.04
C VAL A 341 13.84 9.80 -19.13
N ARG A 342 12.78 10.10 -18.36
CA ARG A 342 11.51 9.36 -18.40
C ARG A 342 10.88 9.40 -19.80
N ARG A 343 10.80 10.59 -20.41
CA ARG A 343 10.25 10.79 -21.75
C ARG A 343 11.01 9.99 -22.80
N LEU A 344 12.35 10.05 -22.78
CA LEU A 344 13.22 9.32 -23.71
C LEU A 344 13.11 7.79 -23.48
N ALA A 345 13.06 7.35 -22.23
CA ALA A 345 12.83 5.93 -21.89
C ALA A 345 11.50 5.41 -22.44
N GLY A 346 10.44 6.23 -22.37
CA GLY A 346 9.13 5.91 -22.93
C GLY A 346 9.15 5.79 -24.46
N GLN A 347 9.83 6.70 -25.15
CA GLN A 347 10.00 6.59 -26.60
C GLN A 347 10.75 5.30 -26.97
N LEU A 348 11.85 5.00 -26.31
CA LEU A 348 12.59 3.76 -26.53
C LEU A 348 11.76 2.51 -26.24
N PHE A 349 11.00 2.49 -25.12
CA PHE A 349 10.12 1.38 -24.79
C PHE A 349 9.12 1.09 -25.91
N TYR A 350 8.47 2.11 -26.43
CA TYR A 350 7.53 1.97 -27.53
C TYR A 350 8.20 1.55 -28.85
N GLN A 351 9.28 2.23 -29.24
CA GLN A 351 9.97 2.02 -30.51
C GLN A 351 10.65 0.64 -30.60
N LEU A 352 11.23 0.17 -29.48
CA LEU A 352 11.99 -1.08 -29.42
C LEU A 352 11.16 -2.27 -28.88
N ARG A 353 9.84 -2.17 -28.79
CA ARG A 353 8.98 -3.24 -28.22
C ARG A 353 9.18 -4.62 -28.86
N ARG A 354 9.50 -4.67 -30.17
CA ARG A 354 9.79 -5.92 -30.90
C ARG A 354 11.19 -6.47 -30.59
N VAL A 355 12.07 -5.65 -30.04
CA VAL A 355 13.45 -6.02 -29.66
C VAL A 355 13.51 -6.47 -28.21
N HIS A 356 13.02 -5.64 -27.30
CA HIS A 356 13.09 -5.93 -25.85
C HIS A 356 12.07 -6.96 -25.39
N THR A 357 10.89 -7.05 -26.01
CA THR A 357 9.82 -8.01 -25.65
C THR A 357 9.41 -7.99 -24.16
N LEU A 358 9.62 -6.86 -23.47
CA LEU A 358 9.20 -6.67 -22.09
C LEU A 358 7.68 -6.68 -21.97
N PRO A 359 7.11 -7.25 -20.90
CA PRO A 359 5.70 -7.13 -20.57
C PRO A 359 5.27 -5.66 -20.42
N PRO A 360 4.00 -5.32 -20.71
CA PRO A 360 3.51 -3.93 -20.65
C PRO A 360 3.70 -3.24 -19.30
N GLU A 361 3.65 -3.97 -18.19
CA GLU A 361 3.85 -3.44 -16.83
C GLU A 361 5.25 -2.86 -16.60
N TYR A 362 6.25 -3.34 -17.34
CA TYR A 362 7.61 -2.81 -17.29
C TYR A 362 7.71 -1.34 -17.73
N GLU A 363 6.78 -0.84 -18.52
CA GLU A 363 6.73 0.59 -18.90
C GLU A 363 6.66 1.47 -17.64
N GLY A 364 5.71 1.20 -16.76
CA GLY A 364 5.54 1.95 -15.51
C GLY A 364 6.73 1.82 -14.56
N TRP A 365 7.35 0.65 -14.49
CA TRP A 365 8.54 0.43 -13.66
C TRP A 365 9.78 1.11 -14.23
N LEU A 366 9.94 1.11 -15.54
CA LEU A 366 10.99 1.85 -16.24
C LEU A 366 10.83 3.37 -16.02
N PHE A 367 9.60 3.89 -16.05
CA PHE A 367 9.31 5.29 -15.77
C PHE A 367 9.65 5.67 -14.33
N ALA A 368 9.28 4.85 -13.36
CA ALA A 368 9.65 5.04 -11.97
C ALA A 368 11.17 5.02 -11.79
N ALA A 369 11.87 4.07 -12.40
CA ALA A 369 13.33 3.99 -12.37
C ALA A 369 13.99 5.22 -13.02
N ALA A 370 13.42 5.72 -14.12
CA ALA A 370 13.90 6.93 -14.78
C ALA A 370 13.75 8.19 -13.91
N MET A 371 12.66 8.33 -13.19
CA MET A 371 12.45 9.44 -12.25
C MET A 371 13.36 9.36 -11.03
N LEU A 372 13.57 8.16 -10.49
CA LEU A 372 14.24 7.93 -9.21
C LEU A 372 15.74 7.63 -9.32
N HIS A 373 16.32 7.56 -10.52
CA HIS A 373 17.68 7.07 -10.73
C HIS A 373 18.79 7.88 -10.03
N GLU A 374 18.53 9.11 -9.62
CA GLU A 374 19.47 10.00 -8.94
C GLU A 374 19.21 10.21 -7.45
N VAL A 375 18.18 9.60 -6.85
CA VAL A 375 17.84 9.75 -5.41
C VAL A 375 19.03 9.41 -4.50
N GLY A 376 19.89 8.49 -4.90
CA GLY A 376 21.08 8.10 -4.13
C GLY A 376 22.18 9.19 -4.06
N THR A 377 22.12 10.20 -4.93
CA THR A 377 23.04 11.35 -4.92
C THR A 377 22.87 12.17 -3.64
N PHE A 378 21.68 12.14 -3.03
CA PHE A 378 21.40 12.78 -1.73
C PHE A 378 22.32 12.27 -0.62
N ILE A 379 22.63 10.96 -0.62
CA ILE A 379 23.54 10.38 0.38
C ILE A 379 24.98 10.69 0.01
N ASN A 380 25.43 10.32 -1.19
CA ASN A 380 26.77 10.59 -1.70
C ASN A 380 26.83 10.40 -3.22
N ARG A 381 27.60 11.27 -3.90
CA ARG A 381 27.89 11.12 -5.34
C ARG A 381 28.69 9.84 -5.63
N SER A 382 29.67 9.52 -4.76
CA SER A 382 30.41 8.25 -4.84
C SER A 382 29.50 7.10 -4.43
N GLY A 383 29.36 6.10 -5.28
CA GLY A 383 28.50 4.96 -5.03
C GLY A 383 27.00 5.24 -5.13
N ARG A 384 26.59 6.41 -5.69
CA ARG A 384 25.16 6.84 -5.80
C ARG A 384 24.22 5.75 -6.27
N HIS A 385 24.66 4.91 -7.23
CA HIS A 385 23.80 3.85 -7.76
C HIS A 385 23.49 2.75 -6.72
N ARG A 386 24.39 2.48 -5.78
CA ARG A 386 24.14 1.58 -4.64
C ARG A 386 23.17 2.23 -3.66
N HIS A 387 23.34 3.53 -3.39
CA HIS A 387 22.42 4.28 -2.54
C HIS A 387 21.02 4.39 -3.17
N THR A 388 20.95 4.61 -4.50
CA THR A 388 19.68 4.60 -5.24
C THR A 388 18.95 3.26 -5.07
N TYR A 389 19.63 2.14 -5.27
CA TYR A 389 19.05 0.81 -5.05
C TYR A 389 18.50 0.67 -3.62
N TYR A 390 19.34 0.99 -2.63
CA TYR A 390 18.95 0.87 -1.22
C TYR A 390 17.72 1.72 -0.89
N LEU A 391 17.70 2.98 -1.31
CA LEU A 391 16.59 3.90 -1.05
C LEU A 391 15.29 3.41 -1.70
N ILE A 392 15.32 3.00 -2.98
CA ILE A 392 14.11 2.56 -3.68
C ILE A 392 13.60 1.23 -3.11
N ALA A 393 14.50 0.26 -2.88
CA ALA A 393 14.11 -1.07 -2.41
C ALA A 393 13.51 -1.05 -0.98
N ASN A 394 14.00 -0.13 -0.12
CA ASN A 394 13.62 -0.06 1.29
C ASN A 394 12.67 1.09 1.64
N SER A 395 12.29 1.93 0.66
CA SER A 395 11.27 2.97 0.88
C SER A 395 9.88 2.47 0.55
N GLU A 396 8.89 3.00 1.25
CA GLU A 396 7.50 2.82 0.88
C GLU A 396 7.15 3.76 -0.27
N ILE A 397 7.05 3.23 -1.47
CA ILE A 397 6.58 3.95 -2.65
C ILE A 397 5.17 3.47 -2.94
N PHE A 398 4.18 4.28 -2.58
CA PHE A 398 2.77 3.91 -2.69
C PHE A 398 2.38 3.48 -4.09
N GLY A 399 1.52 2.47 -4.15
CA GLY A 399 1.06 1.89 -5.41
C GLY A 399 2.00 0.85 -6.02
N PHE A 400 3.20 0.61 -5.44
CA PHE A 400 4.13 -0.43 -5.88
C PHE A 400 4.27 -1.52 -4.82
N ALA A 401 4.04 -2.78 -5.21
CA ALA A 401 4.31 -3.93 -4.37
C ALA A 401 5.82 -4.08 -4.07
N PRO A 402 6.22 -4.76 -3.00
CA PRO A 402 7.64 -4.96 -2.66
C PRO A 402 8.46 -5.51 -3.81
N GLU A 403 7.96 -6.52 -4.53
CA GLU A 403 8.61 -7.11 -5.69
C GLU A 403 8.83 -6.10 -6.80
N GLN A 404 7.84 -5.25 -7.09
CA GLN A 404 7.94 -4.19 -8.09
C GLN A 404 8.98 -3.13 -7.71
N ARG A 405 9.07 -2.78 -6.42
CA ARG A 405 10.11 -1.85 -5.92
C ARG A 405 11.51 -2.42 -6.09
N HIS A 406 11.69 -3.73 -5.88
CA HIS A 406 12.97 -4.38 -6.16
C HIS A 406 13.35 -4.36 -7.64
N ILE A 407 12.38 -4.53 -8.56
CA ILE A 407 12.60 -4.40 -10.00
C ILE A 407 13.02 -2.96 -10.35
N ILE A 408 12.26 -1.96 -9.90
CA ILE A 408 12.57 -0.54 -10.11
C ILE A 408 13.96 -0.19 -9.57
N ALA A 409 14.27 -0.66 -8.36
CA ALA A 409 15.57 -0.45 -7.72
C ALA A 409 16.72 -1.09 -8.50
N ALA A 410 16.53 -2.33 -8.99
CA ALA A 410 17.51 -3.04 -9.79
C ALA A 410 17.74 -2.32 -11.14
N VAL A 411 16.69 -1.88 -11.83
CA VAL A 411 16.82 -1.12 -13.08
C VAL A 411 17.60 0.18 -12.84
N ALA A 412 17.28 0.95 -11.80
CA ALA A 412 17.98 2.19 -11.48
C ALA A 412 19.43 1.98 -10.99
N ARG A 413 19.75 0.82 -10.42
CA ARG A 413 21.07 0.48 -9.89
C ARG A 413 22.16 0.42 -10.95
N TYR A 414 21.85 -0.06 -12.15
CA TYR A 414 22.84 -0.38 -13.17
C TYR A 414 23.08 0.72 -14.22
N LEU A 415 22.84 1.97 -13.86
CA LEU A 415 23.13 3.15 -14.71
C LEU A 415 24.59 3.61 -14.66
N GLY A 416 25.42 3.00 -13.83
CA GLY A 416 26.84 3.25 -13.77
C GLY A 416 27.65 2.34 -14.70
N LYS A 417 28.95 2.14 -14.36
CA LYS A 417 29.85 1.27 -15.11
C LYS A 417 29.53 -0.23 -14.91
N THR A 418 28.87 -0.59 -13.81
CA THR A 418 28.53 -1.99 -13.48
C THR A 418 27.35 -2.45 -14.33
N ARG A 419 27.43 -3.66 -14.86
CA ARG A 419 26.33 -4.33 -15.58
C ARG A 419 25.61 -5.31 -14.63
N PRO A 420 24.35 -5.65 -14.90
CA PRO A 420 23.64 -6.70 -14.17
C PRO A 420 24.43 -8.02 -14.18
N ASN A 421 24.55 -8.64 -13.01
CA ASN A 421 25.15 -9.96 -12.86
C ASN A 421 24.26 -10.81 -11.95
N PRO A 422 23.91 -12.05 -12.33
CA PRO A 422 23.05 -12.94 -11.55
C PRO A 422 23.50 -13.17 -10.10
N VAL A 423 24.80 -13.01 -9.81
CA VAL A 423 25.33 -13.17 -8.44
C VAL A 423 25.16 -11.92 -7.58
N ASP A 424 24.79 -10.78 -8.16
CA ASP A 424 24.61 -9.53 -7.44
C ASP A 424 23.31 -9.54 -6.59
N THR A 425 23.36 -8.94 -5.42
CA THR A 425 22.20 -8.82 -4.52
C THR A 425 20.94 -8.25 -5.19
N PRO A 426 21.01 -7.20 -6.04
CA PRO A 426 19.84 -6.67 -6.71
C PRO A 426 19.09 -7.67 -7.59
N LEU A 427 19.79 -8.57 -8.29
CA LEU A 427 19.14 -9.58 -9.12
C LEU A 427 18.69 -10.80 -8.30
N LYS A 428 19.45 -11.22 -7.31
CA LYS A 428 19.05 -12.30 -6.39
C LYS A 428 17.76 -12.03 -5.62
N ALA A 429 17.40 -10.76 -5.45
CA ALA A 429 16.14 -10.37 -4.81
C ALA A 429 14.93 -10.53 -5.73
N LEU A 430 15.13 -10.82 -7.01
CA LEU A 430 14.08 -10.97 -8.02
C LEU A 430 13.68 -12.45 -8.20
N ASN A 431 12.52 -12.68 -8.77
CA ASN A 431 12.18 -13.99 -9.28
C ASN A 431 12.94 -14.27 -10.60
N LYS A 432 12.97 -15.53 -11.03
CA LYS A 432 13.75 -15.94 -12.23
C LYS A 432 13.32 -15.23 -13.52
N VAL A 433 12.03 -14.93 -13.67
CA VAL A 433 11.52 -14.24 -14.85
C VAL A 433 12.02 -12.80 -14.91
N ASP A 434 11.89 -12.07 -13.80
CA ASP A 434 12.34 -10.68 -13.71
C ASP A 434 13.88 -10.58 -13.74
N GLU A 435 14.60 -11.58 -13.22
CA GLU A 435 16.06 -11.65 -13.34
C GLU A 435 16.53 -11.61 -14.81
N GLU A 436 15.80 -12.27 -15.73
CA GLU A 436 16.08 -12.27 -17.17
C GLU A 436 15.60 -10.99 -17.88
N LEU A 437 14.54 -10.35 -17.37
CA LEU A 437 13.93 -9.18 -18.01
C LEU A 437 14.58 -7.85 -17.61
N VAL A 438 15.06 -7.73 -16.37
CA VAL A 438 15.68 -6.50 -15.85
C VAL A 438 16.87 -6.02 -16.70
N PRO A 439 17.78 -6.84 -17.19
CA PRO A 439 18.87 -6.39 -18.09
C PRO A 439 18.36 -5.63 -19.33
N LYS A 440 17.23 -6.04 -19.91
CA LYS A 440 16.59 -5.38 -21.06
C LYS A 440 16.10 -3.98 -20.70
N ALA A 441 15.42 -3.82 -19.55
CA ALA A 441 14.97 -2.54 -19.03
C ALA A 441 16.16 -1.61 -18.70
N VAL A 442 17.26 -2.18 -18.15
CA VAL A 442 18.49 -1.44 -17.88
C VAL A 442 19.07 -0.85 -19.16
N VAL A 443 19.13 -1.61 -20.27
CA VAL A 443 19.60 -1.08 -21.56
C VAL A 443 18.77 0.12 -21.98
N LEU A 444 17.43 0.02 -21.95
CA LEU A 444 16.56 1.13 -22.32
C LEU A 444 16.82 2.38 -21.47
N LEU A 445 16.97 2.21 -20.16
CA LEU A 445 17.23 3.34 -19.28
C LEU A 445 18.63 3.94 -19.49
N ARG A 446 19.64 3.13 -19.77
CA ARG A 446 21.00 3.60 -20.10
C ARG A 446 21.03 4.40 -21.40
N LEU A 447 20.33 3.94 -22.43
CA LEU A 447 20.18 4.69 -23.69
C LEU A 447 19.47 6.02 -23.46
N ALA A 448 18.36 6.04 -22.70
CA ALA A 448 17.64 7.27 -22.34
C ALA A 448 18.54 8.26 -21.58
N LYS A 449 19.30 7.75 -20.61
CA LYS A 449 20.26 8.56 -19.85
C LYS A 449 21.40 9.09 -20.72
N ALA A 450 21.92 8.29 -21.66
CA ALA A 450 22.95 8.72 -22.59
C ALA A 450 22.48 9.87 -23.47
N MET A 451 21.22 9.87 -23.93
CA MET A 451 20.62 10.93 -24.72
C MET A 451 20.31 12.22 -23.93
N SER A 452 20.26 12.16 -22.60
CA SER A 452 20.00 13.32 -21.73
C SER A 452 21.28 13.99 -21.22
N HIS A 453 22.45 13.65 -21.74
CA HIS A 453 23.74 14.16 -21.22
C HIS A 453 24.12 15.57 -21.72
N GLY A 454 23.62 15.97 -22.87
CA GLY A 454 23.86 17.30 -23.44
C GLY A 454 23.02 18.40 -22.80
N THR A 455 22.64 19.37 -23.62
CA THR A 455 21.73 20.45 -23.18
C THR A 455 20.34 19.87 -22.92
N ASP A 456 19.72 20.30 -21.83
CA ASP A 456 18.38 19.84 -21.46
C ASP A 456 17.37 19.95 -22.60
N GLY A 457 16.75 18.83 -22.96
CA GLY A 457 15.74 18.77 -24.04
C GLY A 457 16.31 18.94 -25.44
N ASN A 458 17.60 18.68 -25.65
CA ASN A 458 18.21 18.70 -26.97
C ASN A 458 17.62 17.63 -27.90
N ILE A 459 17.50 16.38 -27.43
CA ILE A 459 16.87 15.32 -28.21
C ILE A 459 15.35 15.41 -28.09
N VAL A 460 14.71 15.81 -29.19
CA VAL A 460 13.24 16.02 -29.27
C VAL A 460 12.53 14.70 -29.47
N ASN A 461 13.02 13.89 -30.42
CA ASN A 461 12.40 12.63 -30.77
C ASN A 461 13.42 11.53 -31.04
N VAL A 462 13.00 10.30 -30.78
CA VAL A 462 13.77 9.07 -31.06
C VAL A 462 12.88 8.14 -31.88
N ALA A 463 13.35 7.77 -33.06
CA ALA A 463 12.75 6.73 -33.89
C ALA A 463 13.71 5.55 -34.00
N ALA A 464 13.20 4.32 -34.12
CA ALA A 464 14.01 3.15 -34.33
C ALA A 464 13.57 2.36 -35.56
N GLU A 465 14.53 2.04 -36.40
CA GLU A 465 14.36 1.08 -37.50
C GLU A 465 15.01 -0.25 -37.05
N VAL A 466 14.21 -1.31 -37.07
CA VAL A 466 14.62 -2.62 -36.55
C VAL A 466 14.88 -3.56 -37.74
N TYR A 467 16.12 -3.93 -37.93
CA TYR A 467 16.55 -4.92 -38.90
C TYR A 467 16.90 -6.25 -38.21
N ARG A 468 17.22 -7.27 -39.02
CA ARG A 468 17.52 -8.60 -38.48
C ARG A 468 18.76 -8.61 -37.59
N GLU A 469 19.84 -7.93 -37.99
CA GLU A 469 21.15 -7.97 -37.33
C GLU A 469 21.50 -6.68 -36.59
N HIS A 470 20.81 -5.59 -36.87
CA HIS A 470 21.07 -4.29 -36.27
C HIS A 470 19.78 -3.49 -36.00
N VAL A 471 19.91 -2.49 -35.16
CA VAL A 471 18.89 -1.49 -34.83
C VAL A 471 19.50 -0.11 -35.15
N MET A 472 18.85 0.68 -35.99
CA MET A 472 19.21 2.06 -36.26
C MET A 472 18.37 2.98 -35.37
N LEU A 473 19.01 3.75 -34.49
CA LEU A 473 18.35 4.83 -33.73
C LEU A 473 18.55 6.15 -34.47
N LYS A 474 17.44 6.80 -34.84
CA LYS A 474 17.39 8.10 -35.49
C LYS A 474 16.96 9.15 -34.46
N LEU A 475 17.87 10.08 -34.16
CA LEU A 475 17.67 11.15 -33.20
C LEU A 475 17.35 12.45 -33.92
N THR A 476 16.23 13.09 -33.52
CA THR A 476 15.95 14.46 -33.91
C THR A 476 16.40 15.40 -32.82
N ALA A 477 17.37 16.26 -33.10
CA ALA A 477 17.94 17.19 -32.14
C ALA A 477 17.61 18.65 -32.48
N LYS A 478 17.57 19.53 -31.49
CA LYS A 478 17.41 20.99 -31.68
C LYS A 478 18.72 21.64 -32.14
N ALA A 479 19.85 21.07 -31.74
CA ALA A 479 21.20 21.52 -32.04
C ALA A 479 22.10 20.32 -32.27
N GLY A 480 23.40 20.49 -32.47
CA GLY A 480 24.34 19.37 -32.61
C GLY A 480 24.21 18.34 -31.48
N ALA A 481 24.23 17.06 -31.84
CA ALA A 481 24.04 15.94 -30.89
C ALA A 481 25.30 15.07 -30.73
N ASP A 482 26.48 15.63 -30.96
CA ASP A 482 27.75 14.86 -30.93
C ASP A 482 28.03 14.20 -29.57
N LEU A 483 27.67 14.91 -28.47
CA LEU A 483 27.84 14.37 -27.12
C LEU A 483 26.91 13.20 -26.87
N GLU A 484 25.64 13.32 -27.23
CA GLU A 484 24.63 12.26 -27.07
C GLU A 484 24.99 11.04 -27.92
N VAL A 485 25.40 11.24 -29.20
CA VAL A 485 25.87 10.15 -30.06
C VAL A 485 27.09 9.47 -29.47
N TRP A 486 28.08 10.23 -28.98
CA TRP A 486 29.24 9.68 -28.30
C TRP A 486 28.88 8.91 -27.02
N MET A 487 27.95 9.40 -26.21
CA MET A 487 27.49 8.72 -25.03
C MET A 487 26.74 7.42 -25.37
N LEU A 488 25.87 7.44 -26.38
CA LEU A 488 25.18 6.26 -26.88
C LEU A 488 26.14 5.22 -27.46
N SER A 489 27.21 5.65 -28.13
CA SER A 489 28.20 4.73 -28.69
C SER A 489 28.88 3.84 -27.64
N LYS A 490 28.99 4.31 -26.39
CA LYS A 490 29.49 3.53 -25.24
C LYS A 490 28.55 2.41 -24.82
N GLU A 491 27.28 2.49 -25.16
CA GLU A 491 26.27 1.48 -24.82
C GLU A 491 26.12 0.39 -25.90
N ARG A 492 26.74 0.54 -27.08
CA ARG A 492 26.66 -0.44 -28.20
C ARG A 492 26.99 -1.87 -27.76
N ALA A 493 28.12 -2.03 -27.04
CA ALA A 493 28.57 -3.35 -26.62
C ALA A 493 27.57 -4.04 -25.66
N TYR A 494 26.96 -3.26 -24.76
CA TYR A 494 25.96 -3.82 -23.84
C TYR A 494 24.61 -4.05 -24.54
N PHE A 495 24.21 -3.19 -25.48
CA PHE A 495 23.04 -3.41 -26.33
C PHE A 495 23.15 -4.73 -27.10
N ARG A 496 24.32 -4.98 -27.75
CA ARG A 496 24.58 -6.22 -28.46
C ARG A 496 24.57 -7.44 -27.56
N GLU A 497 25.15 -7.34 -26.36
CA GLU A 497 25.17 -8.42 -25.37
C GLU A 497 23.75 -8.85 -24.97
N VAL A 498 22.84 -7.89 -24.75
CA VAL A 498 21.48 -8.16 -24.24
C VAL A 498 20.50 -8.53 -25.35
N PHE A 499 20.60 -7.89 -26.53
CA PHE A 499 19.63 -8.06 -27.61
C PHE A 499 20.14 -8.87 -28.82
N GLY A 500 21.43 -9.21 -28.84
CA GLY A 500 22.04 -9.96 -29.95
C GLY A 500 22.08 -9.20 -31.27
N ARG A 501 21.98 -7.86 -31.26
CA ARG A 501 21.93 -6.97 -32.43
C ARG A 501 22.90 -5.82 -32.28
N GLU A 502 23.48 -5.35 -33.39
CA GLU A 502 24.28 -4.13 -33.38
C GLU A 502 23.39 -2.89 -33.22
N LEU A 503 23.95 -1.83 -32.63
CA LEU A 503 23.28 -0.55 -32.45
C LEU A 503 23.96 0.52 -33.33
N ASP A 504 23.24 1.05 -34.30
CA ASP A 504 23.67 2.18 -35.12
C ASP A 504 22.91 3.44 -34.70
N ILE A 505 23.54 4.61 -34.87
CA ILE A 505 23.00 5.88 -34.34
C ILE A 505 23.22 6.93 -35.42
N GLU A 506 22.13 7.61 -35.81
CA GLU A 506 22.11 8.78 -36.66
C GLU A 506 21.44 9.94 -35.94
N ALA A 507 21.95 11.16 -36.09
CA ALA A 507 21.38 12.38 -35.54
C ALA A 507 21.17 13.43 -36.63
N PHE A 508 20.02 14.10 -36.57
CA PHE A 508 19.59 15.09 -37.56
C PHE A 508 19.17 16.38 -36.86
#